data_7f903527681a6aa6fec9c35e9b840b50
#
_entry.id   7f903527681a6aa6fec9c35e9b840b50
#
_cell.length_a   1.000
_cell.length_b   1.000
_cell.length_c   1.000
_cell.angle_alpha   90.00
_cell.angle_beta   90.00
_cell.angle_gamma   90.00
#
_symmetry.space_group_name_H-M   'P 1'
#
loop_
_entity.id
_entity.type
_entity.pdbx_description
1 polymer ?
#
loop_
_entity_poly.entity_id
_entity_poly.type
_entity_poly.pdbx_seq_one_letter_code
_entity_poly.pdbx_strand_id
1 'polypeptide(L)'
;DSDKKSERNALVDGALKAAMKSRPAPLYTKKFASRIVTGNMTDDMHKIADCDWIIEVVVERLDIKKIVFDNVEKYRKEGTLITSNTSGIPIHMMLEGRSADFQKHFCGTHFFNPPRYLKLLEIIPTPQTDPSVIDFFMDYGARILGKTMVLCKDTPAFIANRVGVYAIQDLFHTVGEMGLTVEEVDKLTGPVMGRPKSATFRTCDVVGLDTLVHVASGVRDNCPDD
;
A
#
# COMPACT_ATOMS: atom_id res chain seq x y z
N ASP A 1 13.57 16.22 -15.26
CA ASP A 1 13.00 16.28 -16.61
C ASP A 1 14.13 16.17 -17.62
N SER A 2 14.30 14.98 -18.23
CA SER A 2 15.30 14.73 -19.26
C SER A 2 14.61 14.48 -20.60
N ASP A 3 15.21 14.96 -21.70
CA ASP A 3 14.71 14.74 -23.06
C ASP A 3 14.91 13.28 -23.51
N LYS A 4 15.76 12.51 -22.83
CA LYS A 4 16.06 11.12 -23.19
C LYS A 4 15.21 10.13 -22.41
N LYS A 5 14.47 9.27 -23.08
CA LYS A 5 13.66 8.20 -22.47
C LYS A 5 14.48 7.30 -21.56
N SER A 6 15.73 6.98 -21.93
CA SER A 6 16.62 6.14 -21.09
C SER A 6 16.94 6.77 -19.72
N GLU A 7 17.03 8.09 -19.66
CA GLU A 7 17.25 8.82 -18.41
C GLU A 7 15.96 8.88 -17.58
N ARG A 8 14.78 9.08 -18.21
CA ARG A 8 13.48 9.01 -17.53
C ARG A 8 13.20 7.61 -16.96
N ASN A 9 13.66 6.56 -17.62
CA ASN A 9 13.51 5.17 -17.15
C ASN A 9 14.61 4.72 -16.17
N ALA A 10 15.67 5.51 -15.95
CA ALA A 10 16.84 5.09 -15.17
C ALA A 10 16.46 4.57 -13.77
N LEU A 11 15.49 5.22 -13.10
CA LEU A 11 15.02 4.84 -11.78
C LEU A 11 14.35 3.45 -11.80
N VAL A 12 13.39 3.25 -12.68
CA VAL A 12 12.62 1.99 -12.75
C VAL A 12 13.48 0.84 -13.26
N ASP A 13 14.38 1.09 -14.23
CA ASP A 13 15.32 0.09 -14.72
C ASP A 13 16.35 -0.28 -13.65
N GLY A 14 16.81 0.70 -12.85
CA GLY A 14 17.66 0.47 -11.70
C GLY A 14 16.98 -0.36 -10.63
N ALA A 15 15.72 -0.09 -10.33
CA ALA A 15 14.92 -0.84 -9.37
C ALA A 15 14.72 -2.31 -9.81
N LEU A 16 14.42 -2.55 -11.08
CA LEU A 16 14.33 -3.92 -11.62
C LEU A 16 15.66 -4.66 -11.53
N LYS A 17 16.77 -4.01 -11.89
CA LYS A 17 18.11 -4.60 -11.77
C LYS A 17 18.48 -4.93 -10.31
N ALA A 18 18.12 -4.05 -9.38
CA ALA A 18 18.34 -4.27 -7.95
C ALA A 18 17.49 -5.45 -7.43
N ALA A 19 16.20 -5.49 -7.79
CA ALA A 19 15.30 -6.58 -7.46
C ALA A 19 15.84 -7.93 -7.94
N MET A 20 16.34 -8.00 -9.17
CA MET A 20 16.91 -9.25 -9.73
C MET A 20 18.16 -9.74 -9.02
N LYS A 21 18.86 -8.88 -8.27
CA LYS A 21 20.05 -9.23 -7.47
C LYS A 21 19.71 -9.52 -6.01
N SER A 22 18.49 -9.22 -5.56
CA SER A 22 18.10 -9.37 -4.15
C SER A 22 18.12 -10.83 -3.68
N ARG A 23 18.30 -11.04 -2.38
CA ARG A 23 18.26 -12.32 -1.72
C ARG A 23 17.21 -12.29 -0.61
N PRO A 24 16.25 -13.21 -0.59
CA PRO A 24 15.97 -14.27 -1.57
C PRO A 24 15.50 -13.71 -2.94
N ALA A 25 15.70 -14.49 -4.01
CA ALA A 25 15.33 -14.08 -5.36
C ALA A 25 13.83 -13.78 -5.48
N PRO A 26 13.40 -12.65 -6.11
CA PRO A 26 12.00 -12.27 -6.20
C PRO A 26 11.22 -13.12 -7.21
N LEU A 27 11.91 -13.66 -8.21
CA LEU A 27 11.32 -14.50 -9.25
C LEU A 27 11.69 -15.94 -9.08
N TYR A 28 10.74 -16.85 -9.34
CA TYR A 28 10.97 -18.30 -9.30
C TYR A 28 12.05 -18.73 -10.27
N THR A 29 12.12 -18.14 -11.45
CA THR A 29 13.18 -18.33 -12.43
C THR A 29 13.55 -16.99 -13.08
N LYS A 30 14.85 -16.80 -13.35
CA LYS A 30 15.37 -15.56 -13.95
C LYS A 30 14.73 -15.21 -15.30
N LYS A 31 14.34 -16.22 -16.09
CA LYS A 31 13.69 -15.99 -17.39
C LYS A 31 12.35 -15.25 -17.26
N PHE A 32 11.69 -15.29 -16.10
CA PHE A 32 10.43 -14.56 -15.90
C PHE A 32 10.61 -13.03 -15.84
N ALA A 33 11.85 -12.54 -15.72
CA ALA A 33 12.14 -11.12 -15.84
C ALA A 33 11.70 -10.53 -17.19
N SER A 34 11.68 -11.34 -18.26
CA SER A 34 11.19 -10.89 -19.58
C SER A 34 9.68 -10.57 -19.62
N ARG A 35 8.93 -10.97 -18.58
CA ARG A 35 7.51 -10.61 -18.43
C ARG A 35 7.30 -9.22 -17.80
N ILE A 36 8.37 -8.61 -17.28
CA ILE A 36 8.32 -7.29 -16.64
C ILE A 36 8.80 -6.27 -17.65
N VAL A 37 7.92 -5.35 -18.00
CA VAL A 37 8.22 -4.23 -18.89
C VAL A 37 8.27 -2.96 -18.06
N THR A 38 9.42 -2.29 -18.06
CA THR A 38 9.59 -0.98 -17.42
C THR A 38 9.07 0.15 -18.30
N GLY A 39 8.65 1.25 -17.71
CA GLY A 39 8.15 2.41 -18.41
C GLY A 39 8.07 3.63 -17.50
N ASN A 40 7.67 4.75 -18.05
CA ASN A 40 7.44 5.98 -17.31
C ASN A 40 6.11 6.63 -17.71
N MET A 41 5.59 7.51 -16.85
CA MET A 41 4.28 8.13 -17.06
C MET A 41 4.22 9.09 -18.25
N THR A 42 5.35 9.60 -18.71
CA THR A 42 5.40 10.53 -19.85
C THR A 42 5.30 9.78 -21.19
N ASP A 43 6.06 8.69 -21.33
CA ASP A 43 6.18 8.01 -22.63
C ASP A 43 5.28 6.79 -22.77
N ASP A 44 4.93 6.14 -21.67
CA ASP A 44 4.42 4.77 -21.69
C ASP A 44 3.00 4.62 -21.11
N MET A 45 2.34 5.72 -20.67
CA MET A 45 0.99 5.64 -20.09
C MET A 45 -0.04 4.96 -21.03
N HIS A 46 0.09 5.13 -22.33
CA HIS A 46 -0.79 4.48 -23.31
C HIS A 46 -0.81 2.94 -23.20
N LYS A 47 0.25 2.34 -22.66
CA LYS A 47 0.35 0.87 -22.50
C LYS A 47 -0.63 0.30 -21.47
N ILE A 48 -1.15 1.14 -20.57
CA ILE A 48 -2.15 0.67 -19.58
C ILE A 48 -3.50 0.30 -20.24
N ALA A 49 -3.73 0.69 -21.51
CA ALA A 49 -4.90 0.27 -22.25
C ALA A 49 -5.03 -1.26 -22.39
N ASP A 50 -3.90 -1.97 -22.34
CA ASP A 50 -3.86 -3.43 -22.45
C ASP A 50 -3.83 -4.13 -21.06
N CYS A 51 -3.90 -3.36 -19.97
CA CYS A 51 -3.87 -3.91 -18.61
C CYS A 51 -5.27 -4.29 -18.13
N ASP A 52 -5.37 -5.39 -17.41
CA ASP A 52 -6.60 -5.83 -16.76
C ASP A 52 -6.72 -5.24 -15.33
N TRP A 53 -5.60 -4.93 -14.69
CA TRP A 53 -5.53 -4.32 -13.36
C TRP A 53 -4.42 -3.29 -13.28
N ILE A 54 -4.74 -2.11 -12.77
CA ILE A 54 -3.82 -0.98 -12.55
C ILE A 54 -3.75 -0.72 -11.05
N ILE A 55 -2.53 -0.74 -10.48
CA ILE A 55 -2.28 -0.46 -9.07
C ILE A 55 -1.53 0.88 -8.96
N GLU A 56 -2.13 1.87 -8.33
CA GLU A 56 -1.48 3.14 -8.02
C GLU A 56 -0.67 3.01 -6.72
N VAL A 57 0.60 3.40 -6.75
CA VAL A 57 1.54 3.35 -5.62
C VAL A 57 2.45 4.59 -5.63
N VAL A 58 1.91 5.77 -5.92
CA VAL A 58 2.68 7.02 -5.84
C VAL A 58 2.72 7.57 -4.42
N VAL A 59 3.43 8.69 -4.22
CA VAL A 59 3.54 9.35 -2.90
C VAL A 59 2.17 9.60 -2.27
N GLU A 60 2.12 9.59 -0.93
CA GLU A 60 0.88 9.70 -0.16
C GLU A 60 0.39 11.16 -0.11
N ARG A 61 0.01 11.66 -1.29
CA ARG A 61 -0.53 13.01 -1.52
C ARG A 61 -1.70 12.94 -2.47
N LEU A 62 -2.88 13.38 -2.01
CA LEU A 62 -4.14 13.29 -2.76
C LEU A 62 -4.09 14.05 -4.10
N ASP A 63 -3.48 15.25 -4.12
CA ASP A 63 -3.31 16.06 -5.34
C ASP A 63 -2.50 15.32 -6.42
N ILE A 64 -1.41 14.66 -6.03
CA ILE A 64 -0.59 13.85 -6.95
C ILE A 64 -1.36 12.63 -7.44
N LYS A 65 -2.08 11.91 -6.54
CA LYS A 65 -2.90 10.75 -6.91
C LYS A 65 -4.00 11.13 -7.91
N LYS A 66 -4.66 12.28 -7.71
CA LYS A 66 -5.67 12.78 -8.66
C LYS A 66 -5.10 13.02 -10.05
N ILE A 67 -3.91 13.64 -10.18
CA ILE A 67 -3.21 13.83 -11.46
C ILE A 67 -2.89 12.48 -12.13
N VAL A 68 -2.43 11.50 -11.35
CA VAL A 68 -2.15 10.15 -11.87
C VAL A 68 -3.43 9.49 -12.38
N PHE A 69 -4.53 9.58 -11.63
CA PHE A 69 -5.81 9.01 -12.03
C PHE A 69 -6.45 9.73 -13.23
N ASP A 70 -6.20 11.03 -13.44
CA ASP A 70 -6.57 11.72 -14.68
C ASP A 70 -5.92 11.05 -15.92
N ASN A 71 -4.64 10.71 -15.80
CA ASN A 71 -3.92 9.98 -16.85
C ASN A 71 -4.40 8.53 -16.98
N VAL A 72 -4.65 7.84 -15.87
CA VAL A 72 -5.20 6.47 -15.90
C VAL A 72 -6.54 6.47 -16.62
N GLU A 73 -7.44 7.37 -16.29
CA GLU A 73 -8.77 7.46 -16.92
C GLU A 73 -8.70 7.74 -18.43
N LYS A 74 -7.74 8.56 -18.84
CA LYS A 74 -7.54 8.89 -20.25
C LYS A 74 -7.08 7.70 -21.11
N TYR A 75 -6.28 6.78 -20.55
CA TYR A 75 -5.61 5.73 -21.32
C TYR A 75 -6.10 4.32 -21.05
N ARG A 76 -6.75 4.05 -19.91
CA ARG A 76 -7.29 2.72 -19.60
C ARG A 76 -8.43 2.34 -20.56
N LYS A 77 -8.69 1.07 -20.71
CA LYS A 77 -9.93 0.58 -21.33
C LYS A 77 -11.06 0.58 -20.29
N GLU A 78 -12.29 0.67 -20.73
CA GLU A 78 -13.48 0.49 -19.90
C GLU A 78 -13.48 -0.91 -19.27
N GLY A 79 -13.90 -1.00 -18.00
CA GLY A 79 -13.90 -2.25 -17.24
C GLY A 79 -12.55 -2.66 -16.63
N THR A 80 -11.45 -1.92 -16.89
CA THR A 80 -10.17 -2.17 -16.21
C THR A 80 -10.29 -1.96 -14.71
N LEU A 81 -9.81 -2.93 -13.91
CA LEU A 81 -9.74 -2.80 -12.45
C LEU A 81 -8.66 -1.78 -12.07
N ILE A 82 -9.00 -0.89 -11.16
CA ILE A 82 -8.10 0.16 -10.69
C ILE A 82 -8.06 0.15 -9.17
N THR A 83 -6.87 0.17 -8.59
CA THR A 83 -6.73 0.22 -7.14
C THR A 83 -5.66 1.21 -6.71
N SER A 84 -5.82 1.78 -5.50
CA SER A 84 -4.78 2.53 -4.83
C SER A 84 -4.21 1.72 -3.66
N ASN A 85 -2.89 1.75 -3.50
CA ASN A 85 -2.19 1.19 -2.34
C ASN A 85 -1.96 2.26 -1.26
N THR A 86 -2.83 3.26 -1.17
CA THR A 86 -2.78 4.28 -0.12
C THR A 86 -2.85 3.63 1.26
N SER A 87 -2.16 4.21 2.24
CA SER A 87 -2.14 3.70 3.61
C SER A 87 -3.04 4.48 4.58
N GLY A 88 -3.53 5.66 4.16
CA GLY A 88 -4.29 6.53 5.06
C GLY A 88 -5.27 7.48 4.39
N ILE A 89 -5.08 7.82 3.11
CA ILE A 89 -6.01 8.70 2.40
C ILE A 89 -7.32 7.95 2.14
N PRO A 90 -8.48 8.47 2.56
CA PRO A 90 -9.78 7.86 2.29
C PRO A 90 -9.99 7.61 0.79
N ILE A 91 -10.41 6.40 0.44
CA ILE A 91 -10.50 5.94 -0.96
C ILE A 91 -11.50 6.77 -1.77
N HIS A 92 -12.65 7.14 -1.17
CA HIS A 92 -13.68 7.94 -1.83
C HIS A 92 -13.17 9.32 -2.29
N MET A 93 -12.16 9.92 -1.63
CA MET A 93 -11.61 11.22 -2.02
C MET A 93 -10.90 11.20 -3.38
N MET A 94 -10.50 10.02 -3.84
CA MET A 94 -9.87 9.83 -5.14
C MET A 94 -10.89 9.68 -6.28
N LEU A 95 -12.17 9.50 -5.96
CA LEU A 95 -13.26 9.32 -6.94
C LEU A 95 -13.86 10.62 -7.45
N GLU A 96 -13.55 11.75 -6.83
CA GLU A 96 -14.09 13.03 -7.24
C GLU A 96 -13.78 13.34 -8.70
N GLY A 97 -14.82 13.61 -9.50
CA GLY A 97 -14.71 13.90 -10.93
C GLY A 97 -14.46 12.68 -11.83
N ARG A 98 -14.45 11.45 -11.31
CA ARG A 98 -14.24 10.22 -12.09
C ARG A 98 -15.53 9.76 -12.80
N SER A 99 -15.37 9.11 -13.94
CA SER A 99 -16.49 8.49 -14.66
C SER A 99 -17.17 7.39 -13.82
N ALA A 100 -18.41 7.10 -14.13
CA ALA A 100 -19.17 6.03 -13.46
C ALA A 100 -18.50 4.67 -13.63
N ASP A 101 -17.87 4.40 -14.77
CA ASP A 101 -17.12 3.16 -15.00
C ASP A 101 -15.87 3.09 -14.12
N PHE A 102 -15.11 4.20 -14.00
CA PHE A 102 -13.96 4.25 -13.09
C PHE A 102 -14.38 3.94 -11.66
N GLN A 103 -15.44 4.62 -11.17
CA GLN A 103 -15.92 4.47 -9.80
C GLN A 103 -16.35 3.03 -9.48
N LYS A 104 -17.03 2.34 -10.43
CA LYS A 104 -17.45 0.95 -10.29
C LYS A 104 -16.27 -0.03 -10.18
N HIS A 105 -15.17 0.26 -10.87
CA HIS A 105 -14.00 -0.63 -10.95
C HIS A 105 -12.86 -0.22 -10.02
N PHE A 106 -13.11 0.70 -9.07
CA PHE A 106 -12.10 1.24 -8.16
C PHE A 106 -12.30 0.81 -6.72
N CYS A 107 -11.21 0.43 -6.05
CA CYS A 107 -11.16 0.24 -4.59
C CYS A 107 -9.73 0.45 -4.06
N GLY A 108 -9.56 0.45 -2.74
CA GLY A 108 -8.25 0.34 -2.11
C GLY A 108 -7.78 -1.12 -2.06
N THR A 109 -6.49 -1.34 -2.32
CA THR A 109 -5.80 -2.62 -2.07
C THR A 109 -4.56 -2.33 -1.26
N HIS A 110 -4.69 -2.37 0.07
CA HIS A 110 -3.61 -1.99 0.97
C HIS A 110 -2.74 -3.20 1.33
N PHE A 111 -1.56 -3.26 0.70
CA PHE A 111 -0.51 -4.22 0.97
C PHE A 111 0.38 -3.73 2.11
N PHE A 112 0.93 -4.67 2.88
CA PHE A 112 1.87 -4.36 3.96
C PHE A 112 3.30 -4.67 3.54
N ASN A 113 4.22 -3.76 3.84
CA ASN A 113 5.63 -3.85 3.48
C ASN A 113 6.41 -4.73 4.48
N PRO A 114 7.19 -5.71 4.02
CA PRO A 114 7.39 -6.10 2.63
C PRO A 114 6.28 -7.04 2.12
N PRO A 115 5.63 -6.71 0.99
CA PRO A 115 4.43 -7.42 0.53
C PRO A 115 4.66 -8.89 0.19
N ARG A 116 5.90 -9.29 -0.04
CA ARG A 116 6.27 -10.70 -0.25
C ARG A 116 6.04 -11.56 0.99
N TYR A 117 6.24 -11.01 2.19
CA TYR A 117 6.24 -11.77 3.44
C TYR A 117 4.99 -11.55 4.25
N LEU A 118 4.47 -10.33 4.27
CA LEU A 118 3.26 -10.01 5.01
C LEU A 118 2.04 -10.49 4.23
N LYS A 119 1.25 -11.36 4.87
CA LYS A 119 0.12 -12.02 4.22
C LYS A 119 -1.14 -11.16 4.16
N LEU A 120 -1.28 -10.20 5.07
CA LEU A 120 -2.46 -9.34 5.12
C LEU A 120 -2.59 -8.50 3.84
N LEU A 121 -3.80 -8.46 3.29
CA LEU A 121 -4.21 -7.55 2.23
C LEU A 121 -5.60 -7.03 2.56
N GLU A 122 -5.69 -5.75 2.81
CA GLU A 122 -6.96 -5.06 3.05
C GLU A 122 -7.58 -4.64 1.73
N ILE A 123 -8.87 -4.89 1.56
CA ILE A 123 -9.69 -4.42 0.44
C ILE A 123 -10.64 -3.35 0.98
N ILE A 124 -10.57 -2.18 0.42
CA ILE A 124 -11.32 -1.01 0.88
C ILE A 124 -12.22 -0.52 -0.27
N PRO A 125 -13.47 -1.00 -0.36
CA PRO A 125 -14.42 -0.52 -1.34
C PRO A 125 -14.98 0.84 -0.98
N THR A 126 -15.51 1.54 -1.98
CA THR A 126 -16.37 2.70 -1.81
C THR A 126 -17.83 2.30 -2.03
N PRO A 127 -18.80 3.17 -1.72
CA PRO A 127 -20.20 2.90 -2.02
C PRO A 127 -20.49 2.67 -3.51
N GLN A 128 -19.61 3.14 -4.40
CA GLN A 128 -19.73 3.02 -5.85
C GLN A 128 -19.06 1.77 -6.41
N THR A 129 -18.18 1.13 -5.64
CA THR A 129 -17.46 -0.07 -6.07
C THR A 129 -18.44 -1.22 -6.36
N ASP A 130 -18.35 -1.80 -7.54
CA ASP A 130 -19.22 -2.93 -7.91
C ASP A 130 -18.89 -4.15 -7.04
N PRO A 131 -19.89 -4.85 -6.47
CA PRO A 131 -19.68 -6.04 -5.63
C PRO A 131 -18.84 -7.13 -6.32
N SER A 132 -18.96 -7.29 -7.63
CA SER A 132 -18.18 -8.28 -8.38
C SER A 132 -16.67 -7.98 -8.37
N VAL A 133 -16.28 -6.71 -8.26
CA VAL A 133 -14.88 -6.29 -8.12
C VAL A 133 -14.35 -6.70 -6.74
N ILE A 134 -15.17 -6.56 -5.70
CA ILE A 134 -14.81 -6.99 -4.34
C ILE A 134 -14.63 -8.51 -4.31
N ASP A 135 -15.60 -9.25 -4.84
CA ASP A 135 -15.55 -10.71 -4.91
C ASP A 135 -14.33 -11.20 -5.69
N PHE A 136 -14.02 -10.54 -6.82
CA PHE A 136 -12.82 -10.84 -7.58
C PHE A 136 -11.55 -10.67 -6.74
N PHE A 137 -11.36 -9.53 -6.06
CA PHE A 137 -10.14 -9.31 -5.27
C PHE A 137 -10.04 -10.22 -4.06
N MET A 138 -11.16 -10.51 -3.39
CA MET A 138 -11.18 -11.45 -2.27
C MET A 138 -10.74 -12.86 -2.70
N ASP A 139 -11.24 -13.34 -3.84
CA ASP A 139 -10.88 -14.65 -4.37
C ASP A 139 -9.45 -14.66 -4.96
N TYR A 140 -9.12 -13.70 -5.83
CA TYR A 140 -7.81 -13.60 -6.48
C TYR A 140 -6.68 -13.41 -5.45
N GLY A 141 -6.89 -12.52 -4.47
CA GLY A 141 -5.94 -12.28 -3.40
C GLY A 141 -5.66 -13.54 -2.58
N ALA A 142 -6.69 -14.27 -2.20
CA ALA A 142 -6.55 -15.49 -1.42
C ALA A 142 -5.90 -16.63 -2.23
N ARG A 143 -6.40 -16.92 -3.42
CA ARG A 143 -5.99 -18.13 -4.18
C ARG A 143 -4.75 -17.92 -5.03
N ILE A 144 -4.57 -16.72 -5.62
CA ILE A 144 -3.48 -16.46 -6.57
C ILE A 144 -2.33 -15.75 -5.88
N LEU A 145 -2.61 -14.71 -5.09
CA LEU A 145 -1.56 -13.96 -4.38
C LEU A 145 -1.17 -14.59 -3.05
N GLY A 146 -1.92 -15.57 -2.54
CA GLY A 146 -1.65 -16.24 -1.26
C GLY A 146 -1.76 -15.30 -0.05
N LYS A 147 -2.66 -14.32 -0.13
CA LYS A 147 -2.92 -13.33 0.91
C LYS A 147 -4.05 -13.77 1.84
N THR A 148 -4.03 -13.23 3.05
CA THR A 148 -5.19 -13.24 3.96
C THR A 148 -5.97 -11.96 3.70
N MET A 149 -7.16 -12.12 3.14
CA MET A 149 -7.98 -11.00 2.68
C MET A 149 -8.88 -10.48 3.80
N VAL A 150 -8.91 -9.17 3.96
CA VAL A 150 -9.79 -8.50 4.93
C VAL A 150 -10.54 -7.38 4.24
N LEU A 151 -11.86 -7.41 4.33
CA LEU A 151 -12.71 -6.34 3.83
C LEU A 151 -12.78 -5.22 4.88
N CYS A 152 -12.39 -4.02 4.51
CA CYS A 152 -12.33 -2.85 5.39
C CYS A 152 -13.34 -1.79 4.98
N LYS A 153 -13.78 -0.98 5.94
CA LYS A 153 -14.48 0.28 5.66
C LYS A 153 -13.48 1.33 5.16
N ASP A 154 -13.97 2.26 4.35
CA ASP A 154 -13.21 3.44 3.92
C ASP A 154 -13.15 4.48 5.04
N THR A 155 -12.35 4.17 6.05
CA THR A 155 -12.09 5.01 7.24
C THR A 155 -10.59 5.28 7.37
N PRO A 156 -10.16 6.37 8.02
CA PRO A 156 -8.74 6.71 8.15
C PRO A 156 -7.91 5.55 8.72
N ALA A 157 -6.76 5.27 8.09
CA ALA A 157 -5.83 4.20 8.44
C ALA A 157 -6.41 2.77 8.42
N PHE A 158 -7.61 2.58 7.92
CA PHE A 158 -8.32 1.30 7.74
C PHE A 158 -8.40 0.47 9.03
N ILE A 159 -8.04 -0.82 9.03
CA ILE A 159 -8.06 -1.66 10.25
C ILE A 159 -6.67 -1.79 10.86
N ALA A 160 -5.69 -2.30 10.09
CA ALA A 160 -4.43 -2.73 10.67
C ALA A 160 -3.56 -1.57 11.15
N ASN A 161 -3.48 -0.48 10.37
CA ASN A 161 -2.74 0.71 10.80
C ASN A 161 -3.41 1.37 12.00
N ARG A 162 -4.75 1.47 12.03
CA ARG A 162 -5.49 2.04 13.15
C ARG A 162 -5.27 1.26 14.44
N VAL A 163 -5.45 -0.06 14.41
CA VAL A 163 -5.19 -0.94 15.56
C VAL A 163 -3.72 -0.91 15.97
N GLY A 164 -2.80 -0.90 15.00
CA GLY A 164 -1.37 -0.87 15.25
C GLY A 164 -0.91 0.43 15.92
N VAL A 165 -1.38 1.57 15.42
CA VAL A 165 -1.06 2.89 16.02
C VAL A 165 -1.64 3.00 17.42
N TYR A 166 -2.89 2.61 17.62
CA TYR A 166 -3.50 2.59 18.95
C TYR A 166 -2.65 1.77 19.94
N ALA A 167 -2.30 0.53 19.59
CA ALA A 167 -1.53 -0.35 20.44
C ALA A 167 -0.11 0.18 20.75
N ILE A 168 0.52 0.86 19.79
CA ILE A 168 1.85 1.48 20.00
C ILE A 168 1.73 2.69 20.92
N GLN A 169 0.72 3.53 20.75
CA GLN A 169 0.52 4.71 21.60
C GLN A 169 0.19 4.33 23.05
N ASP A 170 -0.71 3.37 23.23
CA ASP A 170 -1.06 2.83 24.55
C ASP A 170 0.18 2.26 25.26
N LEU A 171 1.01 1.52 24.52
CA LEU A 171 2.28 1.04 25.04
C LEU A 171 3.21 2.19 25.46
N PHE A 172 3.33 3.25 24.65
CA PHE A 172 4.21 4.38 24.96
C PHE A 172 3.77 5.11 26.23
N HIS A 173 2.46 5.28 26.44
CA HIS A 173 1.92 5.82 27.69
C HIS A 173 2.29 4.94 28.89
N THR A 174 2.02 3.64 28.79
CA THR A 174 2.35 2.65 29.83
C THR A 174 3.84 2.64 30.17
N VAL A 175 4.71 2.69 29.16
CA VAL A 175 6.17 2.73 29.35
C VAL A 175 6.59 3.99 30.10
N GLY A 176 6.01 5.15 29.77
CA GLY A 176 6.26 6.40 30.48
C GLY A 176 5.84 6.34 31.97
N GLU A 177 4.68 5.76 32.25
CA GLU A 177 4.16 5.59 33.63
C GLU A 177 5.00 4.61 34.44
N MET A 178 5.47 3.53 33.83
CA MET A 178 6.26 2.49 34.53
C MET A 178 7.74 2.82 34.61
N GLY A 179 8.24 3.81 33.89
CA GLY A 179 9.65 4.18 33.86
C GLY A 179 10.57 3.11 33.25
N LEU A 180 10.06 2.29 32.33
CA LEU A 180 10.81 1.23 31.66
C LEU A 180 11.71 1.81 30.54
N THR A 181 12.86 1.17 30.34
CA THR A 181 13.76 1.49 29.23
C THR A 181 13.28 0.86 27.93
N VAL A 182 13.74 1.40 26.78
CA VAL A 182 13.46 0.86 25.45
C VAL A 182 13.88 -0.61 25.33
N GLU A 183 15.03 -0.97 25.87
CA GLU A 183 15.58 -2.31 25.84
C GLU A 183 14.75 -3.31 26.67
N GLU A 184 14.25 -2.88 27.83
CA GLU A 184 13.36 -3.69 28.65
C GLU A 184 12.05 -3.96 27.93
N VAL A 185 11.44 -2.93 27.34
CA VAL A 185 10.19 -3.06 26.60
C VAL A 185 10.35 -3.97 25.38
N ASP A 186 11.41 -3.80 24.59
CA ASP A 186 11.64 -4.66 23.43
C ASP A 186 11.91 -6.11 23.82
N LYS A 187 12.55 -6.34 24.99
CA LYS A 187 12.71 -7.69 25.54
C LYS A 187 11.37 -8.31 25.94
N LEU A 188 10.47 -7.54 26.54
CA LEU A 188 9.14 -8.00 26.98
C LEU A 188 8.17 -8.17 25.80
N THR A 189 8.18 -7.26 24.83
CA THR A 189 7.19 -7.22 23.74
C THR A 189 7.61 -7.94 22.47
N GLY A 190 8.72 -8.67 22.50
CA GLY A 190 9.28 -9.44 21.39
C GLY A 190 8.90 -10.92 21.43
N PRO A 191 9.87 -11.82 21.27
CA PRO A 191 9.63 -13.27 21.16
C PRO A 191 8.92 -13.89 22.36
N VAL A 192 9.06 -13.31 23.56
CA VAL A 192 8.36 -13.78 24.78
C VAL A 192 6.84 -13.72 24.60
N MET A 193 6.35 -12.73 23.85
CA MET A 193 4.92 -12.61 23.48
C MET A 193 4.57 -13.23 22.14
N GLY A 194 5.46 -14.02 21.54
CA GLY A 194 5.25 -14.59 20.21
C GLY A 194 5.39 -13.59 19.05
N ARG A 195 5.92 -12.41 19.31
CA ARG A 195 6.17 -11.38 18.28
C ARG A 195 7.57 -11.54 17.64
N PRO A 196 7.81 -10.91 16.47
CA PRO A 196 9.15 -10.88 15.86
C PRO A 196 10.22 -10.31 16.80
N LYS A 197 11.49 -10.65 16.53
CA LYS A 197 12.65 -10.14 17.29
C LYS A 197 12.79 -8.61 17.28
N SER A 198 12.16 -7.93 16.31
CA SER A 198 12.11 -6.47 16.29
C SER A 198 11.27 -5.86 17.42
N ALA A 199 10.41 -6.65 18.04
CA ALA A 199 9.58 -6.20 19.15
C ALA A 199 8.80 -4.90 18.85
N THR A 200 8.72 -3.92 19.74
CA THR A 200 7.95 -2.70 19.53
C THR A 200 8.82 -1.53 19.04
N PHE A 201 9.78 -1.08 19.83
CA PHE A 201 10.57 0.12 19.49
C PHE A 201 11.43 -0.08 18.26
N ARG A 202 12.11 -1.21 18.14
CA ARG A 202 12.87 -1.52 16.92
C ARG A 202 11.97 -1.69 15.69
N THR A 203 10.73 -2.12 15.85
CA THR A 203 9.76 -2.12 14.74
C THR A 203 9.42 -0.68 14.34
N CYS A 204 9.23 0.23 15.27
CA CYS A 204 9.02 1.65 14.99
C CYS A 204 10.20 2.27 14.22
N ASP A 205 11.45 1.93 14.61
CA ASP A 205 12.65 2.35 13.89
C ASP A 205 12.69 1.81 12.43
N VAL A 206 12.35 0.53 12.25
CA VAL A 206 12.34 -0.12 10.92
C VAL A 206 11.27 0.47 10.01
N VAL A 207 10.10 0.80 10.56
CA VAL A 207 9.00 1.46 9.84
C VAL A 207 9.37 2.91 9.49
N GLY A 208 10.13 3.56 10.36
CA GLY A 208 10.45 4.98 10.34
C GLY A 208 9.57 5.78 11.28
N LEU A 209 10.19 6.52 12.20
CA LEU A 209 9.48 7.33 13.19
C LEU A 209 8.65 8.44 12.54
N ASP A 210 9.14 9.00 11.45
CA ASP A 210 8.42 9.97 10.62
C ASP A 210 7.13 9.38 10.03
N THR A 211 7.19 8.16 9.53
CA THR A 211 6.03 7.43 9.03
C THR A 211 5.03 7.15 10.16
N LEU A 212 5.50 6.68 11.31
CA LEU A 212 4.65 6.43 12.48
C LEU A 212 3.93 7.71 12.94
N VAL A 213 4.67 8.81 13.07
CA VAL A 213 4.10 10.12 13.45
C VAL A 213 3.07 10.60 12.43
N HIS A 214 3.36 10.44 11.14
CA HIS A 214 2.45 10.84 10.07
C HIS A 214 1.13 10.05 10.15
N VAL A 215 1.19 8.72 10.30
CA VAL A 215 -0.01 7.88 10.41
C VAL A 215 -0.78 8.19 11.70
N ALA A 216 -0.10 8.32 12.83
CA ALA A 216 -0.73 8.64 14.12
C ALA A 216 -1.44 10.02 14.09
N SER A 217 -0.80 11.03 13.50
CA SER A 217 -1.41 12.36 13.31
C SER A 217 -2.63 12.28 12.41
N GLY A 218 -2.55 11.50 11.32
CA GLY A 218 -3.68 11.29 10.42
C GLY A 218 -4.88 10.64 11.11
N VAL A 219 -4.66 9.66 11.98
CA VAL A 219 -5.72 9.05 12.80
C VAL A 219 -6.31 10.08 13.77
N ARG A 220 -5.47 10.75 14.55
CA ARG A 220 -5.93 11.77 15.53
C ARG A 220 -6.77 12.87 14.86
N ASP A 221 -6.31 13.39 13.73
CA ASP A 221 -6.94 14.54 13.06
C ASP A 221 -8.26 14.17 12.36
N ASN A 222 -8.45 12.88 12.00
CA ASN A 222 -9.63 12.40 11.27
C ASN A 222 -10.53 11.44 12.07
N CYS A 223 -10.14 11.08 13.30
CA CYS A 223 -10.91 10.23 14.21
C CYS A 223 -10.90 10.84 15.62
N PRO A 224 -11.53 12.00 15.83
CA PRO A 224 -11.44 12.74 17.10
C PRO A 224 -12.07 11.99 18.30
N ASP A 225 -12.90 10.99 18.03
CA ASP A 225 -13.59 10.19 19.06
C ASP A 225 -12.85 8.89 19.42
N ASP A 226 -11.65 8.67 18.90
CA ASP A 226 -10.83 7.46 19.14
C ASP A 226 -9.85 7.66 20.30
#